data_80b22a6fd43ecf3d6d6317fb4b3a69b7
#
_entry.id   80b22a6fd43ecf3d6d6317fb4b3a69b7
#
_cell.length_a   1.000
_cell.length_b   1.000
_cell.length_c   1.000
_cell.angle_alpha   90.00
_cell.angle_beta   90.00
_cell.angle_gamma   90.00
#
_symmetry.space_group_name_H-M   'P 1'
#
loop_
_entity.id
_entity.type
_entity.pdbx_description
1 polymer ?
#
loop_
_entity_poly.entity_id
_entity_poly.type
_entity_poly.pdbx_seq_one_letter_code
_entity_poly.pdbx_strand_id
1 'polypeptide(L)'
;AMFGAPLTAAQVVERIVTDVRAGGDGKLLYYTNLIDKAGLSVQNIRVSKAEFAEARQSADAEVVEAIERAIANVRRFHEEQLPKTWLTNRECGAMLGQKVTPVDSVGIYVPGGTAAYPSSVIMNAVPATVAGVPRIVMAVPPGRDGKVNPYVLVTAELIGIREIYKMGGAQAIAALAFGTETVPKVEKITGPGNIFVTLAKKAVYGHCDIDMLAGPSEILIIADDGADPKYLAADLLSQAEHDPLASAILVTDSELLGNAVAAELEMQLAALPRQEIAALSLANHGKIIIASDMETVIEMANISAPEHLEVMTKEPFALLPYLRNACLLYTS
;
A
#
# COMPACT_ATOMS: atom_id res chain seq x y z
N ALA A 1 1.01 21.30 -19.57
CA ALA A 1 0.09 21.82 -18.56
C ALA A 1 -1.35 21.38 -18.87
N MET A 2 -1.82 20.34 -18.17
CA MET A 2 -3.17 19.76 -18.33
C MET A 2 -4.28 20.79 -18.17
N PHE A 3 -4.08 21.85 -17.36
CA PHE A 3 -5.09 22.87 -17.01
C PHE A 3 -4.75 24.28 -17.50
N GLY A 4 -3.82 24.43 -18.45
CA GLY A 4 -3.46 25.72 -19.02
C GLY A 4 -2.66 26.67 -18.10
N ALA A 5 -2.46 26.31 -16.84
CA ALA A 5 -1.70 27.05 -15.84
C ALA A 5 -0.89 26.08 -14.96
N PRO A 6 0.24 26.50 -14.37
CA PRO A 6 0.94 25.70 -13.38
C PRO A 6 0.10 25.61 -12.10
N LEU A 7 -0.30 24.38 -11.74
CA LEU A 7 -1.04 24.06 -10.51
C LEU A 7 -0.18 23.18 -9.62
N THR A 8 -0.35 23.31 -8.31
CA THR A 8 0.21 22.36 -7.33
C THR A 8 -0.53 21.02 -7.43
N ALA A 9 0.08 19.94 -6.94
CA ALA A 9 -0.56 18.62 -6.89
C ALA A 9 -1.94 18.68 -6.18
N ALA A 10 -2.04 19.42 -5.09
CA ALA A 10 -3.29 19.59 -4.35
C ALA A 10 -4.38 20.27 -5.19
N GLN A 11 -4.04 21.35 -5.91
CA GLN A 11 -4.98 22.05 -6.79
C GLN A 11 -5.43 21.19 -7.98
N VAL A 12 -4.51 20.39 -8.54
CA VAL A 12 -4.84 19.42 -9.60
C VAL A 12 -5.85 18.40 -9.09
N VAL A 13 -5.61 17.84 -7.91
CA VAL A 13 -6.50 16.84 -7.29
C VAL A 13 -7.85 17.43 -6.97
N GLU A 14 -7.91 18.59 -6.34
CA GLU A 14 -9.17 19.29 -6.02
C GLU A 14 -10.03 19.50 -7.28
N ARG A 15 -9.40 19.93 -8.37
CA ARG A 15 -10.08 20.09 -9.65
C ARG A 15 -10.62 18.79 -10.20
N ILE A 16 -9.81 17.72 -10.23
CA ILE A 16 -10.22 16.40 -10.73
C ILE A 16 -11.37 15.84 -9.90
N VAL A 17 -11.25 15.90 -8.57
CA VAL A 17 -12.28 15.40 -7.64
C VAL A 17 -13.60 16.13 -7.84
N THR A 18 -13.56 17.47 -7.93
CA THR A 18 -14.74 18.30 -8.17
C THR A 18 -15.39 18.00 -9.53
N ASP A 19 -14.57 17.90 -10.58
CA ASP A 19 -15.05 17.64 -11.93
C ASP A 19 -15.71 16.26 -12.05
N VAL A 20 -15.11 15.20 -11.46
CA VAL A 20 -15.68 13.84 -11.47
C VAL A 20 -16.96 13.77 -10.65
N ARG A 21 -17.00 14.42 -9.48
CA ARG A 21 -18.21 14.50 -8.65
C ARG A 21 -19.37 15.14 -9.40
N ALA A 22 -19.12 16.18 -10.20
CA ALA A 22 -20.15 16.90 -10.93
C ALA A 22 -20.53 16.28 -12.28
N GLY A 23 -19.57 15.64 -12.95
CA GLY A 23 -19.72 15.19 -14.34
C GLY A 23 -19.67 13.69 -14.55
N GLY A 24 -19.67 12.88 -13.48
CA GLY A 24 -19.82 11.41 -13.54
C GLY A 24 -18.87 10.72 -14.51
N ASP A 25 -19.38 9.74 -15.23
CA ASP A 25 -18.61 8.94 -16.22
C ASP A 25 -17.91 9.80 -17.26
N GLY A 26 -18.52 10.90 -17.68
CA GLY A 26 -17.95 11.79 -18.70
C GLY A 26 -16.60 12.37 -18.26
N LYS A 27 -16.50 12.81 -17.02
CA LYS A 27 -15.27 13.36 -16.46
C LYS A 27 -14.30 12.28 -16.02
N LEU A 28 -14.77 11.16 -15.48
CA LEU A 28 -13.95 10.00 -15.17
C LEU A 28 -13.19 9.52 -16.42
N LEU A 29 -13.90 9.28 -17.51
CA LEU A 29 -13.31 8.83 -18.78
C LEU A 29 -12.40 9.89 -19.42
N TYR A 30 -12.77 11.16 -19.33
CA TYR A 30 -11.92 12.25 -19.81
C TYR A 30 -10.55 12.21 -19.15
N TYR A 31 -10.49 12.16 -17.80
CA TYR A 31 -9.22 12.15 -17.08
C TYR A 31 -8.46 10.83 -17.26
N THR A 32 -9.15 9.69 -17.25
CA THR A 32 -8.53 8.38 -17.47
C THR A 32 -7.87 8.33 -18.86
N ASN A 33 -8.57 8.74 -19.92
CA ASN A 33 -8.00 8.73 -21.25
C ASN A 33 -6.89 9.77 -21.45
N LEU A 34 -6.98 10.91 -20.76
CA LEU A 34 -5.95 11.94 -20.83
C LEU A 34 -4.65 11.52 -20.13
N ILE A 35 -4.75 10.86 -18.97
CA ILE A 35 -3.61 10.49 -18.11
C ILE A 35 -3.04 9.13 -18.55
N ASP A 36 -3.88 8.11 -18.63
CA ASP A 36 -3.46 6.73 -18.89
C ASP A 36 -3.36 6.41 -20.39
N LYS A 37 -3.97 7.25 -21.26
CA LYS A 37 -3.96 7.12 -22.73
C LYS A 37 -4.49 5.75 -23.21
N ALA A 38 -5.46 5.20 -22.51
CA ALA A 38 -5.94 3.84 -22.71
C ALA A 38 -7.13 3.70 -23.69
N GLY A 39 -7.71 4.81 -24.16
CA GLY A 39 -8.84 4.81 -25.11
C GLY A 39 -10.10 4.12 -24.58
N LEU A 40 -10.39 4.31 -23.29
CA LEU A 40 -11.54 3.66 -22.63
C LEU A 40 -12.85 4.40 -22.88
N SER A 41 -13.95 3.65 -22.82
CA SER A 41 -15.33 4.11 -22.89
C SER A 41 -16.16 3.47 -21.78
N VAL A 42 -17.41 3.88 -21.64
CA VAL A 42 -18.38 3.29 -20.69
C VAL A 42 -18.52 1.78 -20.90
N GLN A 43 -18.42 1.29 -22.16
CA GLN A 43 -18.61 -0.12 -22.51
C GLN A 43 -17.45 -1.00 -22.07
N ASN A 44 -16.23 -0.45 -21.94
CA ASN A 44 -15.04 -1.23 -21.66
C ASN A 44 -14.23 -0.77 -20.42
N ILE A 45 -14.71 0.21 -19.67
CA ILE A 45 -14.04 0.64 -18.42
C ILE A 45 -14.07 -0.47 -17.34
N ARG A 46 -15.15 -1.26 -17.31
CA ARG A 46 -15.23 -2.44 -16.42
C ARG A 46 -14.54 -3.64 -17.07
N VAL A 47 -13.78 -4.38 -16.27
CA VAL A 47 -13.16 -5.64 -16.71
C VAL A 47 -14.24 -6.66 -17.04
N SER A 48 -14.15 -7.25 -18.22
CA SER A 48 -15.09 -8.24 -18.74
C SER A 48 -14.71 -9.66 -18.32
N LYS A 49 -15.68 -10.59 -18.41
CA LYS A 49 -15.41 -12.01 -18.19
C LYS A 49 -14.36 -12.59 -19.15
N ALA A 50 -14.29 -12.05 -20.38
CA ALA A 50 -13.31 -12.47 -21.38
C ALA A 50 -11.89 -12.08 -20.96
N GLU A 51 -11.69 -10.88 -20.38
CA GLU A 51 -10.39 -10.44 -19.88
C GLU A 51 -9.91 -11.30 -18.70
N PHE A 52 -10.80 -11.73 -17.79
CA PHE A 52 -10.44 -12.70 -16.74
C PHE A 52 -10.01 -14.05 -17.33
N ALA A 53 -10.73 -14.56 -18.34
CA ALA A 53 -10.39 -15.82 -18.99
C ALA A 53 -9.05 -15.75 -19.73
N GLU A 54 -8.80 -14.65 -20.46
CA GLU A 54 -7.50 -14.38 -21.11
C GLU A 54 -6.37 -14.32 -20.10
N ALA A 55 -6.57 -13.60 -18.99
CA ALA A 55 -5.58 -13.48 -17.91
C ALA A 55 -5.24 -14.86 -17.31
N ARG A 56 -6.26 -15.69 -17.04
CA ARG A 56 -6.06 -17.05 -16.51
C ARG A 56 -5.28 -17.95 -17.45
N GLN A 57 -5.53 -17.83 -18.76
CA GLN A 57 -4.83 -18.64 -19.78
C GLN A 57 -3.37 -18.20 -19.96
N SER A 58 -3.06 -16.93 -19.78
CA SER A 58 -1.71 -16.38 -19.96
C SER A 58 -0.83 -16.46 -18.71
N ALA A 59 -1.41 -16.73 -17.54
CA ALA A 59 -0.68 -16.77 -16.28
C ALA A 59 0.11 -18.08 -16.13
N ASP A 60 1.35 -17.96 -15.69
CA ASP A 60 2.22 -19.07 -15.32
C ASP A 60 1.68 -19.82 -14.10
N ALA A 61 1.62 -21.15 -14.16
CA ALA A 61 1.04 -21.98 -13.11
C ALA A 61 1.82 -21.90 -11.79
N GLU A 62 3.15 -21.81 -11.84
CA GLU A 62 3.99 -21.70 -10.65
C GLU A 62 3.75 -20.37 -9.93
N VAL A 63 3.60 -19.28 -10.70
CA VAL A 63 3.27 -17.97 -10.14
C VAL A 63 1.88 -17.95 -9.53
N VAL A 64 0.91 -18.60 -10.17
CA VAL A 64 -0.47 -18.73 -9.63
C VAL A 64 -0.45 -19.49 -8.31
N GLU A 65 0.28 -20.59 -8.20
CA GLU A 65 0.44 -21.35 -6.94
C GLU A 65 1.07 -20.50 -5.83
N ALA A 66 2.09 -19.69 -6.18
CA ALA A 66 2.69 -18.76 -5.23
C ALA A 66 1.70 -17.71 -4.72
N ILE A 67 0.85 -17.17 -5.62
CA ILE A 67 -0.24 -16.25 -5.27
C ILE A 67 -1.26 -16.91 -4.34
N GLU A 68 -1.67 -18.15 -4.62
CA GLU A 68 -2.61 -18.91 -3.77
C GLU A 68 -2.04 -19.11 -2.35
N ARG A 69 -0.76 -19.47 -2.24
CA ARG A 69 -0.07 -19.57 -0.93
C ARG A 69 -0.03 -18.23 -0.19
N ALA A 70 0.28 -17.14 -0.90
CA ALA A 70 0.27 -15.80 -0.31
C ALA A 70 -1.13 -15.40 0.21
N ILE A 71 -2.18 -15.65 -0.58
CA ILE A 71 -3.57 -15.42 -0.16
C ILE A 71 -3.90 -16.20 1.12
N ALA A 72 -3.53 -17.49 1.17
CA ALA A 72 -3.79 -18.33 2.34
C ALA A 72 -3.05 -17.84 3.60
N ASN A 73 -1.80 -17.40 3.47
CA ASN A 73 -1.01 -16.87 4.58
C ASN A 73 -1.59 -15.55 5.11
N VAL A 74 -1.90 -14.61 4.22
CA VAL A 74 -2.50 -13.31 4.61
C VAL A 74 -3.88 -13.52 5.23
N ARG A 75 -4.69 -14.44 4.70
CA ARG A 75 -6.00 -14.79 5.27
C ARG A 75 -5.86 -15.29 6.71
N ARG A 76 -4.98 -16.25 6.96
CA ARG A 76 -4.75 -16.81 8.31
C ARG A 76 -4.36 -15.72 9.30
N PHE A 77 -3.47 -14.81 8.90
CA PHE A 77 -3.04 -13.71 9.75
C PHE A 77 -4.21 -12.79 10.11
N HIS A 78 -5.03 -12.40 9.13
CA HIS A 78 -6.14 -11.46 9.36
C HIS A 78 -7.34 -12.10 10.08
N GLU A 79 -7.53 -13.42 9.98
CA GLU A 79 -8.56 -14.13 10.76
C GLU A 79 -8.33 -14.00 12.27
N GLU A 80 -7.08 -13.94 12.73
CA GLU A 80 -6.73 -13.71 14.14
C GLU A 80 -7.00 -12.26 14.60
N GLN A 81 -7.07 -11.30 13.68
CA GLN A 81 -7.32 -9.89 13.99
C GLN A 81 -8.79 -9.51 14.08
N LEU A 82 -9.73 -10.44 13.78
CA LEU A 82 -11.16 -10.12 13.78
C LEU A 82 -11.64 -9.70 15.19
N PRO A 83 -12.12 -8.45 15.33
CA PRO A 83 -12.67 -8.00 16.60
C PRO A 83 -13.98 -8.72 16.91
N LYS A 84 -14.23 -9.00 18.19
CA LYS A 84 -15.42 -9.70 18.64
C LYS A 84 -16.48 -8.72 19.16
N THR A 85 -17.75 -8.98 18.83
CA THR A 85 -18.88 -8.35 19.50
C THR A 85 -18.90 -8.82 20.97
N TRP A 86 -19.11 -7.90 21.91
CA TRP A 86 -19.19 -8.22 23.32
C TRP A 86 -20.31 -7.43 24.01
N LEU A 87 -20.89 -8.03 25.03
CA LEU A 87 -21.91 -7.48 25.88
C LEU A 87 -21.57 -7.74 27.35
N THR A 88 -21.86 -6.79 28.21
CA THR A 88 -21.71 -6.93 29.69
C THR A 88 -22.92 -6.36 30.42
N ASN A 89 -23.29 -6.99 31.53
CA ASN A 89 -24.35 -6.52 32.41
C ASN A 89 -23.73 -5.73 33.57
N ARG A 90 -24.41 -4.68 33.99
CA ARG A 90 -24.09 -3.89 35.18
C ARG A 90 -25.03 -4.20 36.33
N GLU A 91 -24.60 -3.95 37.56
CA GLU A 91 -25.41 -4.20 38.80
C GLU A 91 -26.73 -3.45 38.77
N CYS A 92 -26.83 -2.29 38.13
CA CYS A 92 -28.05 -1.54 37.93
C CYS A 92 -29.02 -2.12 36.89
N GLY A 93 -28.73 -3.27 36.31
CA GLY A 93 -29.51 -3.90 35.24
C GLY A 93 -29.25 -3.34 33.83
N ALA A 94 -28.38 -2.36 33.69
CA ALA A 94 -28.01 -1.85 32.37
C ALA A 94 -27.14 -2.87 31.60
N MET A 95 -27.42 -3.05 30.31
CA MET A 95 -26.61 -3.85 29.40
C MET A 95 -25.77 -2.89 28.50
N LEU A 96 -24.49 -3.09 28.50
CA LEU A 96 -23.54 -2.32 27.67
C LEU A 96 -22.76 -3.27 26.75
N GLY A 97 -22.36 -2.79 25.59
CA GLY A 97 -21.56 -3.62 24.68
C GLY A 97 -21.14 -2.89 23.43
N GLN A 98 -20.41 -3.60 22.62
CA GLN A 98 -19.96 -3.14 21.30
C GLN A 98 -20.32 -4.20 20.25
N LYS A 99 -21.15 -3.82 19.29
CA LYS A 99 -21.48 -4.64 18.14
C LYS A 99 -20.48 -4.32 17.02
N VAL A 100 -19.77 -5.33 16.55
CA VAL A 100 -18.84 -5.21 15.42
C VAL A 100 -19.51 -5.78 14.17
N THR A 101 -19.55 -4.99 13.11
CA THR A 101 -20.09 -5.38 11.79
C THR A 101 -19.17 -4.87 10.69
N PRO A 102 -19.06 -5.59 9.56
CA PRO A 102 -18.34 -5.05 8.39
C PRO A 102 -19.04 -3.80 7.84
N VAL A 103 -18.31 -3.00 7.08
CA VAL A 103 -18.90 -1.96 6.21
C VAL A 103 -19.60 -2.64 5.03
N ASP A 104 -20.60 -1.98 4.42
CA ASP A 104 -21.38 -2.58 3.32
C ASP A 104 -20.58 -2.67 2.01
N SER A 105 -19.62 -1.78 1.81
CA SER A 105 -18.78 -1.80 0.61
C SER A 105 -17.40 -1.19 0.83
N VAL A 106 -16.41 -1.73 0.11
CA VAL A 106 -15.05 -1.18 0.07
C VAL A 106 -14.56 -1.05 -1.37
N GLY A 107 -13.93 0.09 -1.65
CA GLY A 107 -13.15 0.30 -2.87
C GLY A 107 -11.68 0.03 -2.59
N ILE A 108 -11.06 -0.90 -3.30
CA ILE A 108 -9.63 -1.12 -3.21
C ILE A 108 -8.92 -0.48 -4.40
N TYR A 109 -7.92 0.34 -4.12
CA TYR A 109 -7.06 0.93 -5.14
C TYR A 109 -5.77 0.11 -5.27
N VAL A 110 -5.53 -0.40 -6.47
CA VAL A 110 -4.32 -1.14 -6.79
C VAL A 110 -3.46 -0.27 -7.71
N PRO A 111 -2.23 0.05 -7.33
CA PRO A 111 -1.35 0.83 -8.20
C PRO A 111 -1.12 0.13 -9.55
N GLY A 112 -0.96 0.91 -10.58
CA GLY A 112 -0.55 0.46 -11.91
C GLY A 112 0.74 1.15 -12.32
N GLY A 113 1.24 0.83 -13.50
CA GLY A 113 2.45 1.42 -14.06
C GLY A 113 3.41 0.37 -14.59
N THR A 114 4.70 0.52 -14.30
CA THR A 114 5.76 -0.36 -14.82
C THR A 114 5.82 -1.74 -14.14
N ALA A 115 5.20 -1.91 -12.99
CA ALA A 115 5.18 -3.18 -12.25
C ALA A 115 3.75 -3.70 -12.03
N ALA A 116 3.62 -5.02 -11.96
CA ALA A 116 2.41 -5.68 -11.49
C ALA A 116 2.44 -5.75 -9.95
N TYR A 117 1.29 -5.49 -9.32
CA TYR A 117 1.16 -5.53 -7.86
C TYR A 117 0.08 -6.53 -7.38
N PRO A 118 0.25 -7.85 -7.61
CA PRO A 118 -0.65 -8.87 -7.04
C PRO A 118 -0.69 -8.78 -5.50
N SER A 119 0.43 -8.43 -4.87
CA SER A 119 0.53 -8.22 -3.43
C SER A 119 -0.41 -7.13 -2.93
N SER A 120 -0.54 -6.01 -3.65
CA SER A 120 -1.49 -4.94 -3.27
C SER A 120 -2.94 -5.41 -3.35
N VAL A 121 -3.28 -6.29 -4.32
CA VAL A 121 -4.60 -6.92 -4.35
C VAL A 121 -4.80 -7.78 -3.11
N ILE A 122 -3.85 -8.66 -2.79
CA ILE A 122 -3.93 -9.57 -1.63
C ILE A 122 -4.08 -8.76 -0.34
N MET A 123 -3.19 -7.80 -0.10
CA MET A 123 -3.12 -7.04 1.14
C MET A 123 -4.33 -6.12 1.40
N ASN A 124 -5.09 -5.77 0.37
CA ASN A 124 -6.33 -4.98 0.53
C ASN A 124 -7.58 -5.85 0.49
N ALA A 125 -7.64 -6.82 -0.42
CA ALA A 125 -8.85 -7.60 -0.65
C ALA A 125 -9.05 -8.73 0.36
N VAL A 126 -7.98 -9.41 0.77
CA VAL A 126 -8.08 -10.51 1.75
C VAL A 126 -8.60 -10.01 3.10
N PRO A 127 -8.06 -8.92 3.70
CA PRO A 127 -8.64 -8.36 4.93
C PRO A 127 -10.11 -7.99 4.78
N ALA A 128 -10.51 -7.40 3.64
CA ALA A 128 -11.90 -7.05 3.39
C ALA A 128 -12.80 -8.30 3.32
N THR A 129 -12.35 -9.39 2.68
CA THR A 129 -13.10 -10.65 2.64
C THR A 129 -13.17 -11.33 4.01
N VAL A 130 -12.09 -11.30 4.79
CA VAL A 130 -12.05 -11.83 6.17
C VAL A 130 -13.00 -11.05 7.08
N ALA A 131 -13.03 -9.72 6.94
CA ALA A 131 -13.98 -8.88 7.66
C ALA A 131 -15.45 -9.13 7.28
N GLY A 132 -15.71 -9.85 6.19
CA GLY A 132 -17.07 -10.17 5.72
C GLY A 132 -17.71 -9.01 4.94
N VAL A 133 -16.93 -8.12 4.33
CA VAL A 133 -17.46 -7.03 3.50
C VAL A 133 -18.19 -7.61 2.27
N PRO A 134 -19.50 -7.33 2.12
CA PRO A 134 -20.31 -7.99 1.08
C PRO A 134 -19.99 -7.52 -0.34
N ARG A 135 -19.48 -6.29 -0.51
CA ARG A 135 -19.13 -5.74 -1.82
C ARG A 135 -17.72 -5.16 -1.85
N ILE A 136 -16.88 -5.71 -2.70
CA ILE A 136 -15.52 -5.23 -2.94
C ILE A 136 -15.42 -4.76 -4.39
N VAL A 137 -15.09 -3.47 -4.58
CA VAL A 137 -14.90 -2.83 -5.88
C VAL A 137 -13.43 -2.49 -6.05
N MET A 138 -12.80 -2.93 -7.13
CA MET A 138 -11.39 -2.68 -7.38
C MET A 138 -11.20 -1.64 -8.49
N ALA A 139 -10.34 -0.67 -8.23
CA ALA A 139 -9.82 0.28 -9.21
C ALA A 139 -8.36 -0.02 -9.49
N VAL A 140 -7.98 -0.13 -10.75
CA VAL A 140 -6.62 -0.36 -11.19
C VAL A 140 -6.35 0.41 -12.49
N PRO A 141 -5.27 1.20 -12.59
CA PRO A 141 -4.92 1.88 -13.82
C PRO A 141 -4.68 0.87 -14.95
N PRO A 142 -5.23 1.10 -16.15
CA PRO A 142 -4.96 0.27 -17.32
C PRO A 142 -3.57 0.57 -17.89
N GLY A 143 -3.03 -0.38 -18.64
CA GLY A 143 -1.94 -0.13 -19.58
C GLY A 143 -2.42 0.74 -20.77
N ARG A 144 -1.48 1.19 -21.60
CA ARG A 144 -1.78 1.96 -22.82
C ARG A 144 -2.62 1.19 -23.83
N ASP A 145 -2.61 -0.13 -23.75
CA ASP A 145 -3.43 -1.05 -24.53
C ASP A 145 -4.86 -1.21 -23.98
N GLY A 146 -5.19 -0.51 -22.89
CA GLY A 146 -6.46 -0.60 -22.20
C GLY A 146 -6.67 -1.87 -21.39
N LYS A 147 -5.63 -2.68 -21.18
CA LYS A 147 -5.68 -3.94 -20.41
C LYS A 147 -5.14 -3.76 -19.00
N VAL A 148 -5.55 -4.64 -18.11
CA VAL A 148 -5.00 -4.79 -16.76
C VAL A 148 -3.99 -5.95 -16.77
N ASN A 149 -2.94 -5.85 -15.97
CA ASN A 149 -1.96 -6.92 -15.85
C ASN A 149 -2.63 -8.26 -15.51
N PRO A 150 -2.31 -9.36 -16.20
CA PRO A 150 -2.95 -10.66 -16.00
C PRO A 150 -2.86 -11.18 -14.56
N TYR A 151 -1.72 -11.04 -13.90
CA TYR A 151 -1.56 -11.52 -12.52
C TYR A 151 -2.40 -10.73 -11.51
N VAL A 152 -2.67 -9.45 -11.76
CA VAL A 152 -3.61 -8.64 -10.94
C VAL A 152 -5.04 -9.19 -11.10
N LEU A 153 -5.46 -9.53 -12.32
CA LEU A 153 -6.78 -10.10 -12.59
C LEU A 153 -6.92 -11.51 -12.00
N VAL A 154 -5.92 -12.36 -12.18
CA VAL A 154 -5.92 -13.73 -11.62
C VAL A 154 -5.98 -13.67 -10.09
N THR A 155 -5.20 -12.80 -9.45
CA THR A 155 -5.24 -12.62 -8.00
C THR A 155 -6.61 -12.18 -7.51
N ALA A 156 -7.20 -11.18 -8.19
CA ALA A 156 -8.55 -10.71 -7.87
C ALA A 156 -9.59 -11.83 -8.03
N GLU A 157 -9.47 -12.64 -9.11
CA GLU A 157 -10.34 -13.78 -9.35
C GLU A 157 -10.25 -14.84 -8.25
N LEU A 158 -9.04 -15.19 -7.81
CA LEU A 158 -8.79 -16.18 -6.75
C LEU A 158 -9.39 -15.75 -5.41
N ILE A 159 -9.39 -14.45 -5.12
CA ILE A 159 -10.00 -13.89 -3.90
C ILE A 159 -11.53 -13.77 -4.03
N GLY A 160 -12.06 -13.79 -5.26
CA GLY A 160 -13.49 -13.69 -5.53
C GLY A 160 -13.97 -12.30 -5.97
N ILE A 161 -13.06 -11.37 -6.30
CA ILE A 161 -13.41 -10.03 -6.75
C ILE A 161 -13.81 -10.08 -8.23
N ARG A 162 -14.99 -9.50 -8.56
CA ARG A 162 -15.56 -9.48 -9.90
C ARG A 162 -15.89 -8.07 -10.39
N GLU A 163 -15.88 -7.08 -9.52
CA GLU A 163 -16.12 -5.68 -9.86
C GLU A 163 -14.81 -4.93 -9.96
N ILE A 164 -14.23 -4.88 -11.16
CA ILE A 164 -12.94 -4.24 -11.42
C ILE A 164 -13.11 -3.18 -12.49
N TYR A 165 -12.62 -1.98 -12.21
CA TYR A 165 -12.68 -0.84 -13.11
C TYR A 165 -11.27 -0.38 -13.51
N LYS A 166 -11.07 -0.17 -14.80
CA LYS A 166 -9.82 0.27 -15.42
C LYS A 166 -9.68 1.77 -15.29
N MET A 167 -9.29 2.23 -14.11
CA MET A 167 -9.14 3.64 -13.78
C MET A 167 -8.09 3.83 -12.70
N GLY A 168 -7.32 4.90 -12.78
CA GLY A 168 -6.24 5.23 -11.85
C GLY A 168 -6.34 6.63 -11.29
N GLY A 169 -5.35 7.03 -10.48
CA GLY A 169 -5.19 8.40 -10.02
C GLY A 169 -6.35 8.98 -9.20
N ALA A 170 -6.39 10.31 -9.13
CA ALA A 170 -7.39 11.05 -8.36
C ALA A 170 -8.83 10.83 -8.88
N GLN A 171 -9.00 10.61 -10.19
CA GLN A 171 -10.32 10.38 -10.79
C GLN A 171 -10.90 9.04 -10.33
N ALA A 172 -10.09 8.01 -10.12
CA ALA A 172 -10.55 6.73 -9.60
C ALA A 172 -11.04 6.84 -8.16
N ILE A 173 -10.29 7.55 -7.31
CA ILE A 173 -10.67 7.82 -5.91
C ILE A 173 -11.99 8.61 -5.85
N ALA A 174 -12.14 9.64 -6.68
CA ALA A 174 -13.37 10.41 -6.76
C ALA A 174 -14.57 9.55 -7.22
N ALA A 175 -14.39 8.72 -8.25
CA ALA A 175 -15.43 7.81 -8.73
C ALA A 175 -15.86 6.80 -7.66
N LEU A 176 -14.94 6.23 -6.91
CA LEU A 176 -15.25 5.32 -5.79
C LEU A 176 -15.96 6.04 -4.65
N ALA A 177 -15.55 7.28 -4.31
CA ALA A 177 -16.11 8.02 -3.18
C ALA A 177 -17.52 8.57 -3.44
N PHE A 178 -17.80 9.05 -4.64
CA PHE A 178 -19.09 9.71 -4.98
C PHE A 178 -20.02 8.82 -5.81
N GLY A 179 -19.47 7.80 -6.46
CA GLY A 179 -20.18 7.05 -7.49
C GLY A 179 -20.23 7.82 -8.82
N THR A 180 -20.44 7.09 -9.90
CA THR A 180 -20.79 7.61 -11.22
C THR A 180 -21.93 6.76 -11.79
N GLU A 181 -22.32 6.97 -13.04
CA GLU A 181 -23.35 6.13 -13.69
C GLU A 181 -22.90 4.68 -13.82
N THR A 182 -21.60 4.44 -13.99
CA THR A 182 -21.01 3.08 -14.17
C THR A 182 -20.34 2.56 -12.90
N VAL A 183 -19.64 3.42 -12.15
CA VAL A 183 -18.87 3.04 -10.96
C VAL A 183 -19.72 3.23 -9.70
N PRO A 184 -19.91 2.17 -8.89
CA PRO A 184 -20.68 2.30 -7.67
C PRO A 184 -19.92 3.12 -6.61
N LYS A 185 -20.65 3.90 -5.83
CA LYS A 185 -20.13 4.50 -4.61
C LYS A 185 -19.80 3.42 -3.60
N VAL A 186 -18.71 3.62 -2.84
CA VAL A 186 -18.29 2.76 -1.72
C VAL A 186 -18.21 3.56 -0.42
N GLU A 187 -18.21 2.86 0.71
CA GLU A 187 -18.17 3.49 2.03
C GLU A 187 -16.75 3.72 2.54
N LYS A 188 -15.81 2.87 2.13
CA LYS A 188 -14.41 2.98 2.50
C LYS A 188 -13.51 2.72 1.31
N ILE A 189 -12.42 3.48 1.19
CA ILE A 189 -11.38 3.29 0.16
C ILE A 189 -10.07 2.91 0.83
N THR A 190 -9.46 1.83 0.36
CA THR A 190 -8.16 1.34 0.82
C THR A 190 -7.18 1.18 -0.34
N GLY A 191 -5.91 1.16 -0.02
CA GLY A 191 -4.85 0.88 -0.98
C GLY A 191 -3.82 2.00 -1.12
N PRO A 192 -2.58 1.62 -1.44
CA PRO A 192 -1.48 2.56 -1.64
C PRO A 192 -1.60 3.28 -2.99
N GLY A 193 -0.97 4.42 -3.10
CA GLY A 193 -0.92 5.17 -4.35
C GLY A 193 0.09 6.32 -4.28
N ASN A 194 0.31 6.98 -5.41
CA ASN A 194 1.17 8.15 -5.48
C ASN A 194 0.54 9.37 -4.80
N ILE A 195 1.27 10.48 -4.75
CA ILE A 195 0.84 11.73 -4.12
C ILE A 195 -0.56 12.20 -4.57
N PHE A 196 -0.94 11.99 -5.84
CA PHE A 196 -2.26 12.38 -6.34
C PHE A 196 -3.38 11.50 -5.75
N VAL A 197 -3.11 10.20 -5.57
CA VAL A 197 -4.05 9.27 -4.92
C VAL A 197 -4.19 9.60 -3.43
N THR A 198 -3.08 9.85 -2.74
CA THR A 198 -3.07 10.25 -1.32
C THR A 198 -3.83 11.54 -1.09
N LEU A 199 -3.58 12.57 -1.90
CA LEU A 199 -4.31 13.84 -1.82
C LEU A 199 -5.80 13.69 -2.17
N ALA A 200 -6.14 12.80 -3.12
CA ALA A 200 -7.54 12.52 -3.44
C ALA A 200 -8.24 11.79 -2.29
N LYS A 201 -7.61 10.81 -1.65
CA LYS A 201 -8.14 10.17 -0.42
C LYS A 201 -8.38 11.20 0.67
N LYS A 202 -7.45 12.13 0.89
CA LYS A 202 -7.62 13.25 1.81
C LYS A 202 -8.82 14.14 1.45
N ALA A 203 -8.99 14.44 0.16
CA ALA A 203 -10.07 15.32 -0.31
C ALA A 203 -11.47 14.70 -0.18
N VAL A 204 -11.59 13.36 -0.24
CA VAL A 204 -12.87 12.65 -0.12
C VAL A 204 -13.19 12.21 1.30
N TYR A 205 -12.23 12.29 2.23
CA TYR A 205 -12.44 11.92 3.62
C TYR A 205 -13.57 12.75 4.24
N GLY A 206 -14.49 12.07 4.94
CA GLY A 206 -15.73 12.66 5.44
C GLY A 206 -16.94 12.43 4.53
N HIS A 207 -16.72 12.17 3.22
CA HIS A 207 -17.75 11.67 2.29
C HIS A 207 -17.66 10.17 2.10
N CYS A 208 -16.44 9.65 2.17
CA CYS A 208 -16.09 8.25 2.13
C CYS A 208 -14.93 8.05 3.13
N ASP A 209 -14.95 6.95 3.88
CA ASP A 209 -13.84 6.63 4.78
C ASP A 209 -12.61 6.16 4.01
N ILE A 210 -11.44 6.26 4.61
CA ILE A 210 -10.17 5.83 4.01
C ILE A 210 -9.39 4.94 5.01
N ASP A 211 -8.40 4.20 4.51
CA ASP A 211 -7.45 3.47 5.34
C ASP A 211 -6.49 4.44 6.07
N MET A 212 -5.64 5.13 5.30
CA MET A 212 -4.65 6.07 5.82
C MET A 212 -4.18 7.04 4.74
N LEU A 213 -3.49 8.10 5.15
CA LEU A 213 -2.75 8.99 4.27
C LEU A 213 -1.28 8.54 4.32
N ALA A 214 -0.89 7.72 3.35
CA ALA A 214 0.48 7.23 3.26
C ALA A 214 1.44 8.35 2.81
N GLY A 215 2.55 8.49 3.52
CA GLY A 215 3.72 9.24 3.08
C GLY A 215 4.62 8.43 2.13
N PRO A 216 5.83 8.93 1.80
CA PRO A 216 6.89 8.12 1.26
C PRO A 216 7.21 6.95 2.19
N SER A 217 7.56 5.79 1.62
CA SER A 217 7.86 4.60 2.42
C SER A 217 9.12 4.79 3.27
N GLU A 218 9.09 4.24 4.49
CA GLU A 218 10.15 4.38 5.48
C GLU A 218 10.54 3.03 6.07
N ILE A 219 11.84 2.76 6.18
CA ILE A 219 12.37 1.68 6.98
C ILE A 219 13.36 2.23 8.01
N LEU A 220 13.21 1.78 9.24
CA LEU A 220 14.23 1.92 10.28
C LEU A 220 14.60 0.53 10.77
N ILE A 221 15.88 0.22 10.74
CA ILE A 221 16.42 -1.03 11.26
C ILE A 221 17.17 -0.72 12.55
N ILE A 222 16.88 -1.45 13.62
CA ILE A 222 17.70 -1.46 14.83
C ILE A 222 18.47 -2.77 14.88
N ALA A 223 19.78 -2.67 15.12
CA ALA A 223 20.67 -3.84 15.09
C ALA A 223 21.78 -3.77 16.13
N ASP A 224 22.15 -4.93 16.67
CA ASP A 224 23.35 -5.09 17.49
C ASP A 224 24.49 -5.72 16.67
N ASP A 225 25.65 -5.94 17.29
CA ASP A 225 26.85 -6.51 16.68
C ASP A 225 26.68 -7.97 16.18
N GLY A 226 25.55 -8.61 16.45
CA GLY A 226 25.23 -9.96 15.98
C GLY A 226 24.58 -10.02 14.60
N ALA A 227 24.13 -8.87 14.05
CA ALA A 227 23.47 -8.83 12.77
C ALA A 227 24.44 -8.94 11.58
N ASP A 228 23.98 -9.57 10.49
CA ASP A 228 24.77 -9.68 9.25
C ASP A 228 24.63 -8.39 8.42
N PRO A 229 25.73 -7.65 8.16
CA PRO A 229 25.68 -6.42 7.38
C PRO A 229 25.11 -6.57 5.97
N LYS A 230 25.20 -7.76 5.37
CA LYS A 230 24.67 -8.05 4.04
C LYS A 230 23.15 -8.00 4.01
N TYR A 231 22.50 -8.57 5.02
CA TYR A 231 21.02 -8.53 5.12
C TYR A 231 20.55 -7.12 5.42
N LEU A 232 21.18 -6.44 6.39
CA LEU A 232 20.85 -5.05 6.71
C LEU A 232 20.92 -4.13 5.48
N ALA A 233 21.99 -4.27 4.68
CA ALA A 233 22.13 -3.49 3.46
C ALA A 233 21.05 -3.83 2.42
N ALA A 234 20.71 -5.11 2.25
CA ALA A 234 19.65 -5.54 1.34
C ALA A 234 18.29 -4.98 1.75
N ASP A 235 17.96 -4.99 3.04
CA ASP A 235 16.68 -4.51 3.56
C ASP A 235 16.58 -2.97 3.46
N LEU A 236 17.66 -2.24 3.75
CA LEU A 236 17.72 -0.79 3.51
C LEU A 236 17.53 -0.45 2.04
N LEU A 237 18.17 -1.21 1.12
CA LEU A 237 18.06 -1.00 -0.32
C LEU A 237 16.68 -1.38 -0.85
N SER A 238 16.04 -2.41 -0.30
CA SER A 238 14.69 -2.82 -0.69
C SER A 238 13.68 -1.68 -0.53
N GLN A 239 13.87 -0.84 0.50
CA GLN A 239 13.03 0.32 0.73
C GLN A 239 13.48 1.53 -0.11
N ALA A 240 14.78 1.77 -0.21
CA ALA A 240 15.33 2.91 -0.96
C ALA A 240 14.99 2.86 -2.44
N GLU A 241 14.84 1.68 -3.05
CA GLU A 241 14.49 1.53 -4.46
C GLU A 241 13.03 1.86 -4.82
N HIS A 242 12.15 2.02 -3.81
CA HIS A 242 10.74 2.32 -4.05
C HIS A 242 10.52 3.72 -4.63
N ASP A 243 11.13 4.74 -4.01
CA ASP A 243 10.94 6.15 -4.39
C ASP A 243 12.15 7.00 -3.97
N PRO A 244 12.54 8.04 -4.73
CA PRO A 244 13.59 8.97 -4.31
C PRO A 244 13.36 9.67 -2.97
N LEU A 245 12.11 9.71 -2.49
CA LEU A 245 11.71 10.26 -1.19
C LEU A 245 11.64 9.20 -0.08
N ALA A 246 11.87 7.92 -0.41
CA ALA A 246 11.91 6.87 0.60
C ALA A 246 13.04 7.10 1.60
N SER A 247 12.84 6.68 2.84
CA SER A 247 13.83 6.82 3.92
C SER A 247 14.31 5.44 4.36
N ALA A 248 15.63 5.26 4.46
CA ALA A 248 16.26 4.02 4.89
C ALA A 248 17.30 4.34 5.99
N ILE A 249 16.99 3.96 7.22
CA ILE A 249 17.76 4.34 8.40
C ILE A 249 18.20 3.09 9.17
N LEU A 250 19.50 3.00 9.48
CA LEU A 250 20.04 2.05 10.44
C LEU A 250 20.37 2.77 11.73
N VAL A 251 19.98 2.23 12.87
CA VAL A 251 20.40 2.67 14.20
C VAL A 251 21.03 1.47 14.93
N THR A 252 22.27 1.63 15.37
CA THR A 252 23.04 0.56 16.04
C THR A 252 23.92 1.13 17.12
N ASP A 253 24.26 0.31 18.12
CA ASP A 253 25.27 0.64 19.13
C ASP A 253 26.68 0.13 18.74
N SER A 254 26.81 -0.44 17.53
CA SER A 254 28.07 -0.98 17.02
C SER A 254 28.61 -0.16 15.85
N GLU A 255 29.68 0.61 16.09
CA GLU A 255 30.37 1.35 15.02
C GLU A 255 30.93 0.42 13.94
N LEU A 256 31.41 -0.76 14.36
CA LEU A 256 31.94 -1.77 13.45
C LEU A 256 30.86 -2.25 12.48
N LEU A 257 29.66 -2.56 12.99
CA LEU A 257 28.51 -2.93 12.16
C LEU A 257 28.09 -1.80 11.23
N GLY A 258 27.98 -0.58 11.72
CA GLY A 258 27.60 0.57 10.90
C GLY A 258 28.52 0.78 9.71
N ASN A 259 29.85 0.69 9.93
CA ASN A 259 30.83 0.78 8.86
C ASN A 259 30.77 -0.39 7.87
N ALA A 260 30.52 -1.62 8.34
CA ALA A 260 30.35 -2.77 7.49
C ALA A 260 29.09 -2.65 6.61
N VAL A 261 27.98 -2.17 7.16
CA VAL A 261 26.74 -1.93 6.40
C VAL A 261 26.95 -0.84 5.35
N ALA A 262 27.69 0.23 5.66
CA ALA A 262 27.99 1.27 4.67
C ALA A 262 28.74 0.70 3.45
N ALA A 263 29.74 -0.16 3.69
CA ALA A 263 30.48 -0.81 2.62
C ALA A 263 29.61 -1.78 1.79
N GLU A 264 28.73 -2.54 2.45
CA GLU A 264 27.79 -3.45 1.78
C GLU A 264 26.75 -2.67 0.96
N LEU A 265 26.26 -1.54 1.44
CA LEU A 265 25.35 -0.68 0.69
C LEU A 265 25.96 -0.19 -0.64
N GLU A 266 27.22 0.25 -0.63
CA GLU A 266 27.90 0.66 -1.86
C GLU A 266 28.02 -0.49 -2.86
N MET A 267 28.39 -1.69 -2.38
CA MET A 267 28.54 -2.89 -3.22
C MET A 267 27.20 -3.33 -3.84
N GLN A 268 26.16 -3.45 -3.02
CA GLN A 268 24.87 -3.97 -3.45
C GLN A 268 24.11 -2.97 -4.31
N LEU A 269 24.19 -1.66 -3.99
CA LEU A 269 23.61 -0.59 -4.78
C LEU A 269 24.06 -0.63 -6.25
N ALA A 270 25.34 -0.91 -6.49
CA ALA A 270 25.89 -1.00 -7.85
C ALA A 270 25.28 -2.12 -8.71
N ALA A 271 24.71 -3.15 -8.07
CA ALA A 271 24.11 -4.30 -8.75
C ALA A 271 22.57 -4.17 -8.93
N LEU A 272 21.93 -3.14 -8.35
CA LEU A 272 20.48 -2.99 -8.42
C LEU A 272 19.99 -2.51 -9.78
N PRO A 273 18.90 -3.10 -10.33
CA PRO A 273 18.27 -2.60 -11.55
C PRO A 273 17.75 -1.16 -11.45
N ARG A 274 17.34 -0.73 -10.24
CA ARG A 274 16.83 0.62 -9.94
C ARG A 274 17.83 1.48 -9.17
N GLN A 275 19.12 1.31 -9.47
CA GLN A 275 20.24 1.97 -8.80
C GLN A 275 20.05 3.49 -8.67
N GLU A 276 19.60 4.18 -9.72
CA GLU A 276 19.45 5.65 -9.71
C GLU A 276 18.44 6.11 -8.66
N ILE A 277 17.33 5.40 -8.49
CA ILE A 277 16.29 5.74 -7.51
C ILE A 277 16.81 5.50 -6.09
N ALA A 278 17.37 4.31 -5.84
CA ALA A 278 17.92 3.95 -4.55
C ALA A 278 19.08 4.89 -4.12
N ALA A 279 19.95 5.27 -5.06
CA ALA A 279 21.03 6.21 -4.79
C ALA A 279 20.50 7.58 -4.36
N LEU A 280 19.47 8.12 -5.03
CA LEU A 280 18.85 9.40 -4.64
C LEU A 280 18.18 9.33 -3.27
N SER A 281 17.46 8.24 -2.98
CA SER A 281 16.86 7.98 -1.68
C SER A 281 17.91 7.97 -0.58
N LEU A 282 18.95 7.14 -0.73
CA LEU A 282 20.04 7.04 0.26
C LEU A 282 20.79 8.38 0.44
N ALA A 283 21.08 9.10 -0.65
CA ALA A 283 21.79 10.37 -0.57
C ALA A 283 21.01 11.47 0.18
N ASN A 284 19.69 11.49 0.03
CA ASN A 284 18.83 12.53 0.62
C ASN A 284 18.25 12.13 1.98
N HIS A 285 17.91 10.85 2.16
CA HIS A 285 17.12 10.37 3.29
C HIS A 285 17.74 9.14 3.99
N GLY A 286 18.80 8.54 3.45
CA GLY A 286 19.53 7.44 4.10
C GLY A 286 20.37 7.91 5.27
N LYS A 287 20.42 7.12 6.36
CA LYS A 287 21.24 7.39 7.54
C LYS A 287 21.73 6.11 8.19
N ILE A 288 22.97 6.15 8.67
CA ILE A 288 23.49 5.18 9.63
C ILE A 288 23.83 5.98 10.90
N ILE A 289 23.18 5.62 11.99
CA ILE A 289 23.31 6.32 13.29
C ILE A 289 23.95 5.35 14.27
N ILE A 290 25.09 5.76 14.83
CA ILE A 290 25.76 5.02 15.89
C ILE A 290 25.37 5.65 17.22
N ALA A 291 24.67 4.88 18.04
CA ALA A 291 24.23 5.28 19.37
C ALA A 291 25.22 4.79 20.44
N SER A 292 25.15 5.36 21.65
CA SER A 292 26.02 4.99 22.77
C SER A 292 25.72 3.60 23.35
N ASP A 293 24.46 3.18 23.24
CA ASP A 293 23.92 1.97 23.84
C ASP A 293 22.56 1.60 23.24
N MET A 294 22.07 0.40 23.52
CA MET A 294 20.79 -0.11 23.02
C MET A 294 19.57 0.65 23.56
N GLU A 295 19.64 1.27 24.73
CA GLU A 295 18.57 2.10 25.27
C GLU A 295 18.35 3.35 24.39
N THR A 296 19.43 4.00 23.99
CA THR A 296 19.43 5.12 23.04
C THR A 296 18.92 4.69 21.65
N VAL A 297 19.30 3.49 21.18
CA VAL A 297 18.77 2.92 19.91
C VAL A 297 17.25 2.80 19.96
N ILE A 298 16.70 2.27 21.04
CA ILE A 298 15.26 2.11 21.25
C ILE A 298 14.56 3.48 21.31
N GLU A 299 15.16 4.45 22.01
CA GLU A 299 14.61 5.81 22.09
C GLU A 299 14.54 6.46 20.71
N MET A 300 15.59 6.36 19.90
CA MET A 300 15.64 6.87 18.54
C MET A 300 14.60 6.21 17.64
N ALA A 301 14.40 4.89 17.74
CA ALA A 301 13.36 4.19 17.02
C ALA A 301 11.96 4.70 17.38
N ASN A 302 11.68 4.90 18.67
CA ASN A 302 10.39 5.43 19.13
C ASN A 302 10.17 6.90 18.72
N ILE A 303 11.21 7.74 18.69
CA ILE A 303 11.12 9.12 18.21
C ILE A 303 10.87 9.17 16.71
N SER A 304 11.55 8.32 15.95
CA SER A 304 11.39 8.24 14.50
C SER A 304 10.01 7.74 14.09
N ALA A 305 9.40 6.85 14.88
CA ALA A 305 8.06 6.29 14.64
C ALA A 305 7.86 5.79 13.19
N PRO A 306 8.72 4.92 12.68
CA PRO A 306 8.77 4.57 11.26
C PRO A 306 7.56 3.77 10.80
N GLU A 307 7.31 3.77 9.49
CA GLU A 307 6.36 2.85 8.87
C GLU A 307 6.80 1.38 9.08
N HIS A 308 8.04 1.07 8.71
CA HIS A 308 8.65 -0.25 8.93
C HIS A 308 9.74 -0.16 10.01
N LEU A 309 9.58 -0.92 11.08
CA LEU A 309 10.61 -1.12 12.11
C LEU A 309 11.07 -2.57 12.08
N GLU A 310 12.32 -2.76 11.72
CA GLU A 310 12.96 -4.06 11.73
C GLU A 310 13.92 -4.20 12.92
N VAL A 311 13.86 -5.34 13.61
CA VAL A 311 14.65 -5.61 14.81
C VAL A 311 15.63 -6.75 14.54
N MET A 312 16.88 -6.41 14.26
CA MET A 312 17.96 -7.32 13.90
C MET A 312 18.97 -7.45 15.04
N THR A 313 18.53 -7.99 16.16
CA THR A 313 19.34 -8.18 17.35
C THR A 313 19.35 -9.64 17.78
N LYS A 314 20.31 -10.04 18.59
CA LYS A 314 20.41 -11.41 19.13
C LYS A 314 19.16 -11.85 19.89
N GLU A 315 18.49 -10.90 20.57
CA GLU A 315 17.30 -11.15 21.39
C GLU A 315 16.16 -10.18 21.04
N PRO A 316 15.60 -10.26 19.82
CA PRO A 316 14.64 -9.26 19.33
C PRO A 316 13.38 -9.18 20.20
N PHE A 317 12.90 -10.30 20.73
CA PHE A 317 11.71 -10.33 21.60
C PHE A 317 11.91 -9.62 22.95
N ALA A 318 13.15 -9.50 23.43
CA ALA A 318 13.45 -8.78 24.65
C ALA A 318 13.23 -7.26 24.48
N LEU A 319 13.30 -6.75 23.25
CA LEU A 319 13.09 -5.32 22.95
C LEU A 319 11.64 -4.94 22.74
N LEU A 320 10.75 -5.89 22.40
CA LEU A 320 9.34 -5.62 22.08
C LEU A 320 8.61 -4.77 23.14
N PRO A 321 8.77 -4.97 24.45
CA PRO A 321 8.08 -4.15 25.46
C PRO A 321 8.43 -2.67 25.42
N TYR A 322 9.57 -2.32 24.85
CA TYR A 322 10.10 -0.96 24.81
C TYR A 322 9.84 -0.24 23.47
N LEU A 323 9.51 -0.99 22.41
CA LEU A 323 9.19 -0.46 21.09
C LEU A 323 7.69 -0.16 20.99
N ARG A 324 7.32 1.10 20.78
CA ARG A 324 5.93 1.58 20.92
C ARG A 324 5.38 2.26 19.69
N ASN A 325 6.24 2.84 18.85
CA ASN A 325 5.83 3.76 17.80
C ASN A 325 6.32 3.25 16.44
N ALA A 326 5.65 2.19 15.92
CA ALA A 326 5.87 1.69 14.57
C ALA A 326 4.54 1.22 13.97
N CYS A 327 4.36 1.33 12.65
CA CYS A 327 3.19 0.77 11.99
C CYS A 327 3.34 -0.75 11.80
N LEU A 328 4.49 -1.18 11.30
CA LEU A 328 4.83 -2.58 11.07
C LEU A 328 6.14 -2.90 11.81
N LEU A 329 6.12 -3.91 12.66
CA LEU A 329 7.29 -4.38 13.40
C LEU A 329 7.55 -5.84 13.05
N TYR A 330 8.78 -6.16 12.69
CA TYR A 330 9.20 -7.51 12.34
C TYR A 330 10.68 -7.76 12.69
N THR A 331 11.07 -9.00 12.63
CA THR A 331 12.45 -9.46 12.76
C THR A 331 12.71 -10.48 11.67
N SER A 332 13.92 -10.59 11.20
CA SER A 332 14.35 -11.59 10.23
C SER A 332 15.44 -12.50 10.80
#